data_c18f0c9d5e5ff4a9551564f42d065e67
#
_entry.id   c18f0c9d5e5ff4a9551564f42d065e67
#
_cell.length_a   1.000
_cell.length_b   1.000
_cell.length_c   1.000
_cell.angle_alpha   90.00
_cell.angle_beta   90.00
_cell.angle_gamma   90.00
#
_symmetry.space_group_name_H-M   'P 1'
#
loop_
_entity.id
_entity.type
_entity.pdbx_description
1 polymer ?
#
loop_
_entity_poly.entity_id
_entity_poly.type
_entity_poly.pdbx_seq_one_letter_code
_entity_poly.pdbx_strand_id
1 'polypeptide(L)'
;MRHAKGPLLSIDVSNRSAETEDIGETLASFIGGRGVATKLAFDRVPFDADPLGADNRLYLTTGPMQYSTTSFTGRMNATAVSPLTGGLVSSNAGGFVSRHFTGTGYGAVEIAGASDTLLAVHVSDEGVEFEAVPGLEGATVPEVSGHMADEHGLEAEQVACVGPAGENRVRFASVMTTESRAFGRGGLGAVLGAKRLKAITFEGDSAPEVELPDAATAVHRDAATSDSLMKRQGTTSVSDLANEVNGMPSYYWSELEFDGIESINGSAVEEKKYKKGTCSQCAFACKLPTRDEKAGVETEGPEFETTFAFGSNAGVDDIVDVMQSNELCDIYGLDTISCGNTIAAYLAAEDEFGNAELIHDLVEKIAHREGVGDKLAECIARVHEDLGVHDYTVKNLDFAAHEGRTLHGQGLSYAVANRGADHMYSTFYAWEYPLVDSEDAFSPAGLEDKAPAVARQENARALEDCGVICRFSRSIMTPERLEALFDADHEDLLGVGGQVVELERAFNNRRGFTAADDDLPYRGYIEGDLDEAIVEYYQIRGWTEDGVVPDLGEPAGGTASADD
;
A
#
# COMPACT_ATOMS: atom_id res chain seq x y z
N MET A 1 -3.54 23.03 13.51
CA MET A 1 -3.79 21.68 12.94
C MET A 1 -3.02 20.65 13.75
N ARG A 2 -3.70 19.59 14.21
CA ARG A 2 -3.05 18.51 14.96
C ARG A 2 -2.21 17.65 14.02
N HIS A 3 -0.99 17.34 14.41
CA HIS A 3 -0.02 16.60 13.60
C HIS A 3 0.76 15.59 14.45
N ALA A 4 1.45 14.63 13.81
CA ALA A 4 2.36 13.70 14.47
C ALA A 4 3.46 14.46 15.23
N LYS A 5 4.11 13.80 16.18
CA LYS A 5 5.11 14.39 17.08
C LYS A 5 6.39 13.56 17.02
N GLY A 6 7.49 14.19 17.40
CA GLY A 6 8.81 13.60 17.50
C GLY A 6 9.74 13.98 16.36
N PRO A 7 11.06 13.82 16.55
CA PRO A 7 12.07 14.07 15.52
C PRO A 7 12.06 13.02 14.42
N LEU A 8 12.76 13.29 13.33
CA LEU A 8 13.21 12.30 12.37
C LEU A 8 14.41 11.56 12.93
N LEU A 9 14.39 10.23 12.85
CA LEU A 9 15.56 9.38 13.04
C LEU A 9 16.09 8.98 11.66
N SER A 10 17.28 9.46 11.30
CA SER A 10 18.00 9.08 10.07
C SER A 10 18.99 7.97 10.37
N ILE A 11 18.80 6.81 9.72
CA ILE A 11 19.61 5.60 9.87
C ILE A 11 20.40 5.38 8.59
N ASP A 12 21.73 5.39 8.67
CA ASP A 12 22.63 5.00 7.57
C ASP A 12 23.14 3.58 7.83
N VAL A 13 22.61 2.63 7.06
CA VAL A 13 22.98 1.21 7.21
C VAL A 13 24.37 0.90 6.63
N SER A 14 24.92 1.76 5.75
CA SER A 14 26.30 1.60 5.24
C SER A 14 27.34 1.86 6.33
N ASN A 15 27.11 2.92 7.10
CA ASN A 15 28.02 3.36 8.15
C ASN A 15 27.63 2.86 9.55
N ARG A 16 26.46 2.21 9.68
CA ARG A 16 25.85 1.79 10.95
C ARG A 16 25.78 2.95 11.94
N SER A 17 25.22 4.06 11.48
CA SER A 17 25.06 5.27 12.28
C SER A 17 23.62 5.75 12.24
N ALA A 18 23.24 6.48 13.28
CA ALA A 18 21.92 7.08 13.39
C ALA A 18 22.03 8.47 13.97
N GLU A 19 21.23 9.39 13.43
CA GLU A 19 21.16 10.79 13.85
C GLU A 19 19.71 11.21 13.97
N THR A 20 19.44 12.19 14.84
CA THR A 20 18.10 12.78 15.00
C THR A 20 18.07 14.21 14.51
N GLU A 21 16.95 14.59 13.88
CA GLU A 21 16.73 15.92 13.35
C GLU A 21 15.32 16.41 13.70
N ASP A 22 15.20 17.70 14.04
CA ASP A 22 13.89 18.33 14.24
C ASP A 22 13.19 18.55 12.89
N ILE A 23 12.01 17.95 12.73
CA ILE A 23 11.15 18.11 11.56
C ILE A 23 9.80 18.75 11.93
N GLY A 24 9.74 19.52 13.00
CA GLY A 24 8.51 20.11 13.52
C GLY A 24 7.73 20.94 12.50
N GLU A 25 8.41 21.70 11.62
CA GLU A 25 7.78 22.47 10.54
C GLU A 25 7.14 21.56 9.48
N THR A 26 7.82 20.47 9.11
CA THR A 26 7.30 19.48 8.15
C THR A 26 6.08 18.75 8.73
N LEU A 27 6.14 18.34 10.00
CA LEU A 27 4.99 17.72 10.68
C LEU A 27 3.80 18.67 10.75
N ALA A 28 4.01 19.94 11.09
CA ALA A 28 2.94 20.94 11.18
C ALA A 28 2.29 21.24 9.82
N SER A 29 3.04 21.16 8.72
CA SER A 29 2.55 21.42 7.35
C SER A 29 1.88 20.21 6.71
N PHE A 30 2.37 18.99 6.96
CA PHE A 30 1.96 17.75 6.29
C PHE A 30 1.30 16.72 7.21
N ILE A 31 1.02 17.06 8.47
CA ILE A 31 0.29 16.25 9.44
C ILE A 31 1.07 15.01 9.93
N GLY A 32 1.51 14.13 9.04
CA GLY A 32 2.14 12.84 9.32
C GLY A 32 2.11 11.92 8.10
N GLY A 33 2.24 10.62 8.31
CA GLY A 33 2.05 9.56 7.32
C GLY A 33 2.63 9.87 5.95
N ARG A 34 1.82 9.63 4.91
CA ARG A 34 2.18 9.87 3.50
C ARG A 34 2.67 11.30 3.24
N GLY A 35 2.07 12.32 3.88
CA GLY A 35 2.44 13.71 3.65
C GLY A 35 3.86 14.02 4.08
N VAL A 36 4.23 13.66 5.32
CA VAL A 36 5.58 13.86 5.85
C VAL A 36 6.61 13.04 5.07
N ALA A 37 6.31 11.77 4.77
CA ALA A 37 7.21 10.90 4.02
C ALA A 37 7.44 11.41 2.58
N THR A 38 6.39 11.87 1.89
CA THR A 38 6.49 12.46 0.54
C THR A 38 7.33 13.74 0.56
N LYS A 39 7.12 14.62 1.54
CA LYS A 39 7.92 15.86 1.66
C LYS A 39 9.39 15.56 1.92
N LEU A 40 9.70 14.65 2.84
CA LEU A 40 11.08 14.23 3.12
C LEU A 40 11.72 13.58 1.90
N ALA A 41 10.99 12.73 1.18
CA ALA A 41 11.49 12.11 -0.04
C ALA A 41 11.77 13.16 -1.13
N PHE A 42 10.86 14.12 -1.33
CA PHE A 42 11.03 15.20 -2.29
C PHE A 42 12.29 16.04 -2.02
N ASP A 43 12.58 16.31 -0.74
CA ASP A 43 13.71 17.15 -0.34
C ASP A 43 15.06 16.41 -0.35
N ARG A 44 15.07 15.07 -0.22
CA ARG A 44 16.30 14.33 0.15
C ARG A 44 16.68 13.21 -0.80
N VAL A 45 15.72 12.68 -1.57
CA VAL A 45 16.01 11.60 -2.53
C VAL A 45 16.40 12.21 -3.86
N PRO A 46 17.58 11.88 -4.43
CA PRO A 46 17.92 12.29 -5.79
C PRO A 46 16.86 11.82 -6.79
N PHE A 47 16.39 12.71 -7.67
CA PHE A 47 15.32 12.36 -8.61
C PHE A 47 15.73 11.27 -9.62
N ASP A 48 17.01 11.09 -9.86
CA ASP A 48 17.59 10.03 -10.70
C ASP A 48 18.07 8.80 -9.91
N ALA A 49 17.77 8.73 -8.59
CA ALA A 49 18.14 7.58 -7.77
C ALA A 49 17.64 6.26 -8.37
N ASP A 50 18.53 5.27 -8.43
CA ASP A 50 18.13 3.90 -8.72
C ASP A 50 17.23 3.40 -7.59
N PRO A 51 16.02 2.89 -7.88
CA PRO A 51 15.12 2.36 -6.84
C PRO A 51 15.73 1.30 -5.93
N LEU A 52 16.69 0.52 -6.43
CA LEU A 52 17.43 -0.50 -5.67
C LEU A 52 18.83 -0.04 -5.24
N GLY A 53 19.17 1.22 -5.51
CA GLY A 53 20.45 1.83 -5.14
C GLY A 53 20.50 2.32 -3.68
N ALA A 54 21.72 2.61 -3.23
CA ALA A 54 21.96 3.14 -1.89
C ALA A 54 21.38 4.54 -1.69
N ASP A 55 21.25 5.35 -2.75
CA ASP A 55 20.71 6.71 -2.71
C ASP A 55 19.20 6.78 -2.57
N ASN A 56 18.47 5.69 -2.90
CA ASN A 56 17.07 5.59 -2.56
C ASN A 56 16.91 5.50 -1.05
N ARG A 57 15.90 6.15 -0.51
CA ARG A 57 15.61 6.17 0.93
C ARG A 57 14.22 5.61 1.19
N LEU A 58 14.09 4.84 2.25
CA LEU A 58 12.79 4.38 2.75
C LEU A 58 12.42 5.21 3.98
N TYR A 59 11.23 5.79 3.96
CA TYR A 59 10.66 6.53 5.09
C TYR A 59 9.56 5.72 5.75
N LEU A 60 9.62 5.57 7.07
CA LEU A 60 8.56 5.03 7.90
C LEU A 60 7.99 6.17 8.75
N THR A 61 6.68 6.39 8.71
CA THR A 61 6.04 7.55 9.33
C THR A 61 4.72 7.18 10.00
N THR A 62 4.36 7.95 11.01
CA THR A 62 3.16 7.76 11.81
C THR A 62 2.21 8.96 11.72
N GLY A 63 1.04 8.85 12.32
CA GLY A 63 0.02 9.90 12.36
C GLY A 63 -0.22 10.45 13.77
N PRO A 64 -1.00 11.53 13.88
CA PRO A 64 -1.19 12.24 15.16
C PRO A 64 -1.99 11.46 16.21
N MET A 65 -2.69 10.39 15.84
CA MET A 65 -3.59 9.65 16.73
C MET A 65 -3.13 8.23 17.04
N GLN A 66 -1.91 7.87 16.65
CA GLN A 66 -1.36 6.51 16.75
C GLN A 66 -1.38 5.92 18.16
N TYR A 67 -0.99 6.71 19.16
CA TYR A 67 -0.91 6.27 20.55
C TYR A 67 -2.19 6.63 21.33
N SER A 68 -3.34 6.38 20.70
CA SER A 68 -4.66 6.68 21.27
C SER A 68 -5.61 5.49 21.10
N THR A 69 -6.79 5.59 21.71
CA THR A 69 -7.87 4.62 21.54
C THR A 69 -8.81 4.95 20.37
N THR A 70 -8.41 5.87 19.47
CA THR A 70 -9.22 6.21 18.30
C THR A 70 -9.18 5.06 17.30
N SER A 71 -10.33 4.45 17.03
CA SER A 71 -10.41 3.40 16.00
C SER A 71 -10.02 3.93 14.61
N PHE A 72 -9.55 3.05 13.74
CA PHE A 72 -9.11 3.31 12.37
C PHE A 72 -7.79 4.09 12.22
N THR A 73 -7.09 4.44 13.28
CA THR A 73 -5.84 5.21 13.22
C THR A 73 -4.57 4.39 13.52
N GLY A 74 -4.68 3.08 13.62
CA GLY A 74 -3.57 2.16 13.95
C GLY A 74 -2.74 1.71 12.74
N ARG A 75 -2.65 2.50 11.65
CA ARG A 75 -1.82 2.19 10.48
C ARG A 75 -0.47 2.91 10.57
N MET A 76 0.46 2.53 9.71
CA MET A 76 1.77 3.15 9.53
C MET A 76 2.03 3.31 8.04
N ASN A 77 2.73 4.34 7.64
CA ASN A 77 3.10 4.59 6.25
C ASN A 77 4.56 4.20 5.98
N ALA A 78 4.81 3.69 4.78
CA ALA A 78 6.14 3.51 4.21
C ALA A 78 6.19 4.13 2.81
N THR A 79 7.23 4.93 2.52
CA THR A 79 7.39 5.66 1.26
C THR A 79 8.82 5.54 0.74
N ALA A 80 8.98 5.21 -0.54
CA ALA A 80 10.28 5.20 -1.24
C ALA A 80 10.06 5.32 -2.76
N VAL A 81 11.15 5.45 -3.53
CA VAL A 81 11.09 5.22 -4.98
C VAL A 81 10.92 3.73 -5.23
N SER A 82 9.90 3.38 -5.98
CA SER A 82 9.48 2.00 -6.25
C SER A 82 10.34 1.32 -7.29
N PRO A 83 10.88 0.12 -7.05
CA PRO A 83 11.53 -0.68 -8.09
C PRO A 83 10.54 -1.25 -9.10
N LEU A 84 9.25 -1.30 -8.76
CA LEU A 84 8.18 -1.77 -9.63
C LEU A 84 7.78 -0.69 -10.64
N THR A 85 7.37 0.48 -10.14
CA THR A 85 6.82 1.57 -10.97
C THR A 85 7.88 2.55 -11.48
N GLY A 86 8.99 2.71 -10.78
CA GLY A 86 9.99 3.75 -11.04
C GLY A 86 9.65 5.12 -10.42
N GLY A 87 8.42 5.33 -9.97
CA GLY A 87 7.94 6.56 -9.31
C GLY A 87 8.03 6.50 -7.79
N LEU A 88 7.67 7.61 -7.14
CA LEU A 88 7.51 7.65 -5.69
C LEU A 88 6.20 6.95 -5.30
N VAL A 89 6.26 6.04 -4.34
CA VAL A 89 5.09 5.31 -3.86
C VAL A 89 4.98 5.37 -2.34
N SER A 90 3.74 5.43 -1.87
CA SER A 90 3.38 5.27 -0.46
C SER A 90 2.53 4.04 -0.26
N SER A 91 2.80 3.26 0.78
CA SER A 91 2.03 2.10 1.19
C SER A 91 1.73 2.15 2.68
N ASN A 92 0.55 1.69 3.09
CA ASN A 92 0.11 1.73 4.48
C ASN A 92 -0.16 0.33 5.02
N ALA A 93 0.58 -0.09 6.05
CA ALA A 93 0.31 -1.32 6.79
C ALA A 93 -0.63 -1.08 7.98
N GLY A 94 -1.50 -2.04 8.23
CA GLY A 94 -2.25 -2.14 9.48
C GLY A 94 -1.49 -2.98 10.51
N GLY A 95 -2.17 -3.38 11.58
CA GLY A 95 -1.59 -4.24 12.62
C GLY A 95 -1.18 -3.47 13.87
N PHE A 96 -0.02 -3.78 14.44
CA PHE A 96 0.40 -3.29 15.74
C PHE A 96 1.74 -2.56 15.73
N VAL A 97 2.59 -2.77 14.71
CA VAL A 97 3.93 -2.18 14.60
C VAL A 97 3.93 -0.65 14.74
N SER A 98 2.88 0.01 14.25
CA SER A 98 2.70 1.46 14.38
C SER A 98 2.71 1.95 15.83
N ARG A 99 2.15 1.17 16.76
CA ARG A 99 2.12 1.51 18.18
C ARG A 99 3.51 1.39 18.80
N HIS A 100 4.23 0.33 18.48
CA HIS A 100 5.61 0.13 18.94
C HIS A 100 6.54 1.20 18.36
N PHE A 101 6.39 1.51 17.06
CA PHE A 101 7.08 2.64 16.45
C PHE A 101 6.83 3.95 17.20
N THR A 102 5.57 4.27 17.50
CA THR A 102 5.23 5.50 18.23
C THR A 102 5.82 5.50 19.66
N GLY A 103 5.93 4.31 20.28
CA GLY A 103 6.57 4.13 21.59
C GLY A 103 8.04 4.58 21.64
N THR A 104 8.74 4.56 20.51
CA THR A 104 10.13 5.04 20.43
C THR A 104 10.26 6.58 20.51
N GLY A 105 9.17 7.31 20.40
CA GLY A 105 9.15 8.77 20.45
C GLY A 105 9.52 9.48 19.14
N TYR A 106 9.89 8.75 18.07
CA TYR A 106 10.19 9.33 16.76
C TYR A 106 8.90 9.60 15.96
N GLY A 107 8.87 10.71 15.21
CA GLY A 107 7.79 11.06 14.29
C GLY A 107 7.96 10.44 12.90
N ALA A 108 9.20 10.19 12.52
CA ALA A 108 9.60 9.55 11.26
C ALA A 108 10.93 8.81 11.42
N VAL A 109 11.13 7.75 10.62
CA VAL A 109 12.41 7.06 10.44
C VAL A 109 12.78 7.10 8.96
N GLU A 110 14.01 7.50 8.66
CA GLU A 110 14.63 7.43 7.34
C GLU A 110 15.67 6.31 7.33
N ILE A 111 15.66 5.44 6.33
CA ILE A 111 16.64 4.38 6.12
C ILE A 111 17.37 4.64 4.82
N ALA A 112 18.66 4.94 4.89
CA ALA A 112 19.54 5.27 3.78
C ALA A 112 20.73 4.31 3.69
N GLY A 113 21.43 4.34 2.56
CA GLY A 113 22.61 3.52 2.33
C GLY A 113 22.30 2.07 1.98
N ALA A 114 23.35 1.23 1.94
CA ALA A 114 23.28 -0.22 1.78
C ALA A 114 24.43 -0.87 2.54
N SER A 115 24.16 -1.94 3.28
CA SER A 115 25.16 -2.64 4.08
C SER A 115 25.87 -3.74 3.27
N ASP A 116 27.12 -4.03 3.59
CA ASP A 116 27.86 -5.18 3.05
C ASP A 116 27.42 -6.51 3.67
N THR A 117 26.77 -6.47 4.85
CA THR A 117 26.29 -7.64 5.58
C THR A 117 24.79 -7.53 5.81
N LEU A 118 24.10 -8.67 5.94
CA LEU A 118 22.68 -8.66 6.31
C LEU A 118 22.54 -8.16 7.75
N LEU A 119 21.66 -7.16 7.95
CA LEU A 119 21.46 -6.49 9.23
C LEU A 119 20.02 -6.65 9.74
N ALA A 120 19.89 -6.67 11.05
CA ALA A 120 18.71 -6.20 11.76
C ALA A 120 19.04 -4.84 12.42
N VAL A 121 18.05 -3.95 12.49
CA VAL A 121 18.18 -2.66 13.17
C VAL A 121 17.13 -2.56 14.25
N HIS A 122 17.58 -2.37 15.49
CA HIS A 122 16.72 -2.25 16.66
C HIS A 122 16.60 -0.79 17.06
N VAL A 123 15.39 -0.24 16.91
CA VAL A 123 15.08 1.15 17.24
C VAL A 123 14.37 1.21 18.57
N SER A 124 14.95 1.93 19.52
CA SER A 124 14.33 2.19 20.82
C SER A 124 14.30 3.68 21.13
N ASP A 125 13.65 4.06 22.21
CA ASP A 125 13.69 5.43 22.75
C ASP A 125 15.06 5.78 23.40
N GLU A 126 15.93 4.80 23.61
CA GLU A 126 17.32 5.01 24.04
C GLU A 126 18.30 5.16 22.87
N GLY A 127 17.91 4.77 21.64
CA GLY A 127 18.75 4.86 20.43
C GLY A 127 18.57 3.71 19.45
N VAL A 128 19.62 3.46 18.65
CA VAL A 128 19.63 2.47 17.58
C VAL A 128 20.78 1.49 17.78
N GLU A 129 20.47 0.19 17.71
CA GLU A 129 21.46 -0.89 17.68
C GLU A 129 21.45 -1.58 16.31
N PHE A 130 22.64 -1.93 15.80
CA PHE A 130 22.83 -2.62 14.53
C PHE A 130 23.36 -4.03 14.80
N GLU A 131 22.59 -5.02 14.44
CA GLU A 131 22.97 -6.43 14.56
C GLU A 131 23.28 -7.03 13.18
N ALA A 132 24.39 -7.75 13.06
CA ALA A 132 24.66 -8.55 11.87
C ALA A 132 23.97 -9.92 11.99
N VAL A 133 23.06 -10.22 11.07
CA VAL A 133 22.23 -11.44 11.10
C VAL A 133 22.44 -12.34 9.88
N PRO A 134 23.68 -12.76 9.56
CA PRO A 134 23.95 -13.59 8.37
C PRO A 134 23.25 -14.96 8.44
N GLY A 135 22.86 -15.41 9.64
CA GLY A 135 22.12 -16.65 9.85
C GLY A 135 20.66 -16.58 9.39
N LEU A 136 20.14 -15.37 9.11
CA LEU A 136 18.79 -15.16 8.59
C LEU A 136 18.72 -14.97 7.07
N GLU A 137 19.83 -15.20 6.36
CA GLU A 137 19.82 -15.14 4.88
C GLU A 137 18.88 -16.21 4.32
N GLY A 138 17.91 -15.79 3.51
CA GLY A 138 16.86 -16.66 2.97
C GLY A 138 15.75 -17.04 3.96
N ALA A 139 15.79 -16.58 5.21
CA ALA A 139 14.77 -16.89 6.21
C ALA A 139 13.41 -16.29 5.81
N THR A 140 12.36 -17.06 6.04
CA THR A 140 10.95 -16.67 5.88
C THR A 140 10.53 -15.65 6.94
N VAL A 141 9.39 -14.99 6.74
CA VAL A 141 8.87 -14.00 7.68
C VAL A 141 8.64 -14.59 9.09
N PRO A 142 8.01 -15.77 9.25
CA PRO A 142 7.89 -16.41 10.58
C PRO A 142 9.22 -16.80 11.23
N GLU A 143 10.21 -17.22 10.43
CA GLU A 143 11.55 -17.54 10.96
C GLU A 143 12.26 -16.29 11.47
N VAL A 144 12.08 -15.13 10.81
CA VAL A 144 12.61 -13.85 11.31
C VAL A 144 11.93 -13.45 12.61
N SER A 145 10.59 -13.52 12.69
CA SER A 145 9.85 -13.24 13.92
C SER A 145 10.26 -14.17 15.06
N GLY A 146 10.42 -15.47 14.76
CA GLY A 146 10.89 -16.46 15.73
C GLY A 146 12.29 -16.13 16.28
N HIS A 147 13.22 -15.73 15.41
CA HIS A 147 14.56 -15.30 15.83
C HIS A 147 14.50 -14.07 16.76
N MET A 148 13.68 -13.06 16.40
CA MET A 148 13.52 -11.85 17.23
C MET A 148 12.89 -12.18 18.59
N ALA A 149 11.98 -13.15 18.65
CA ALA A 149 11.42 -13.62 19.91
C ALA A 149 12.45 -14.37 20.77
N ASP A 150 13.21 -15.28 20.19
CA ASP A 150 14.15 -16.16 20.90
C ASP A 150 15.39 -15.39 21.42
N GLU A 151 15.95 -14.50 20.61
CA GLU A 151 17.19 -13.79 20.94
C GLU A 151 16.96 -12.46 21.67
N HIS A 152 15.86 -11.75 21.38
CA HIS A 152 15.58 -10.41 21.90
C HIS A 152 14.33 -10.33 22.76
N GLY A 153 13.50 -11.38 22.83
CA GLY A 153 12.25 -11.37 23.58
C GLY A 153 11.16 -10.48 22.96
N LEU A 154 11.27 -10.15 21.68
CA LEU A 154 10.34 -9.29 20.95
C LEU A 154 9.16 -10.09 20.41
N GLU A 155 7.98 -9.49 20.44
CA GLU A 155 6.79 -10.06 19.78
C GLU A 155 6.78 -9.70 18.28
N ALA A 156 6.13 -10.53 17.46
CA ALA A 156 5.97 -10.27 16.01
C ALA A 156 5.35 -8.89 15.71
N GLU A 157 4.59 -8.35 16.66
CA GLU A 157 3.98 -7.02 16.61
C GLU A 157 5.00 -5.86 16.62
N GLN A 158 6.23 -6.12 17.06
CA GLN A 158 7.33 -5.17 17.15
C GLN A 158 8.24 -5.20 15.92
N VAL A 159 8.01 -6.15 15.00
CA VAL A 159 8.93 -6.48 13.90
C VAL A 159 8.33 -6.04 12.56
N ALA A 160 9.14 -5.33 11.77
CA ALA A 160 8.94 -5.15 10.34
C ALA A 160 10.11 -5.82 9.60
N CYS A 161 9.86 -6.73 8.67
CA CYS A 161 10.92 -7.52 8.04
C CYS A 161 10.64 -7.82 6.57
N VAL A 162 11.62 -8.39 5.91
CA VAL A 162 11.47 -8.95 4.56
C VAL A 162 11.70 -10.45 4.57
N GLY A 163 10.90 -11.15 3.79
CA GLY A 163 11.11 -12.56 3.48
C GLY A 163 12.13 -12.75 2.34
N PRO A 164 12.26 -13.98 1.82
CA PRO A 164 13.12 -14.31 0.69
C PRO A 164 12.89 -13.42 -0.52
N ALA A 165 11.63 -13.06 -0.83
CA ALA A 165 11.28 -12.21 -1.95
C ALA A 165 11.95 -10.82 -1.89
N GLY A 166 12.01 -10.21 -0.69
CA GLY A 166 12.69 -8.93 -0.50
C GLY A 166 14.18 -9.04 -0.71
N GLU A 167 14.85 -10.03 -0.11
CA GLU A 167 16.28 -10.28 -0.28
C GLU A 167 16.65 -10.54 -1.75
N ASN A 168 15.81 -11.29 -2.47
CA ASN A 168 15.97 -11.59 -3.89
C ASN A 168 15.49 -10.43 -4.80
N ARG A 169 15.06 -9.31 -4.23
CA ARG A 169 14.65 -8.10 -4.95
C ARG A 169 13.54 -8.37 -5.98
N VAL A 170 12.57 -9.21 -5.61
CA VAL A 170 11.35 -9.38 -6.37
C VAL A 170 10.66 -8.02 -6.43
N ARG A 171 10.30 -7.54 -7.63
CA ARG A 171 9.87 -6.14 -7.83
C ARG A 171 8.60 -5.76 -7.08
N PHE A 172 7.82 -6.73 -6.66
CA PHE A 172 6.61 -6.58 -5.85
C PHE A 172 6.74 -7.23 -4.46
N ALA A 173 7.97 -7.34 -3.94
CA ALA A 173 8.18 -7.79 -2.57
C ALA A 173 7.67 -6.75 -1.57
N SER A 174 7.05 -7.22 -0.51
CA SER A 174 6.46 -6.43 0.58
C SER A 174 7.37 -6.33 1.78
N VAL A 175 7.21 -5.27 2.58
CA VAL A 175 7.70 -5.25 3.96
C VAL A 175 6.59 -5.77 4.85
N MET A 176 6.86 -6.89 5.54
CA MET A 176 5.89 -7.58 6.38
C MET A 176 5.95 -7.07 7.82
N THR A 177 4.81 -6.99 8.46
CA THR A 177 4.68 -6.64 9.89
C THR A 177 3.71 -7.60 10.55
N THR A 178 3.95 -7.98 11.80
CA THR A 178 3.03 -8.88 12.52
C THR A 178 2.79 -10.19 11.75
N GLU A 179 3.77 -10.66 10.98
CA GLU A 179 3.78 -11.84 10.09
C GLU A 179 2.77 -11.86 8.94
N SER A 180 1.62 -11.20 9.09
CA SER A 180 0.50 -11.25 8.13
C SER A 180 -0.04 -9.87 7.76
N ARG A 181 0.75 -8.81 8.00
CA ARG A 181 0.46 -7.45 7.58
C ARG A 181 1.59 -6.93 6.72
N ALA A 182 1.24 -6.15 5.72
CA ALA A 182 2.23 -5.71 4.75
C ALA A 182 2.10 -4.21 4.42
N PHE A 183 3.23 -3.59 4.16
CA PHE A 183 3.33 -2.50 3.20
C PHE A 183 3.39 -3.17 1.82
N GLY A 184 2.23 -3.49 1.27
CA GLY A 184 2.08 -4.46 0.17
C GLY A 184 2.63 -3.95 -1.15
N ARG A 185 1.87 -3.07 -1.82
CA ARG A 185 2.16 -2.66 -3.19
C ARG A 185 3.33 -1.68 -3.32
N GLY A 186 4.06 -1.79 -4.43
CA GLY A 186 5.15 -0.87 -4.80
C GLY A 186 6.57 -1.41 -4.58
N GLY A 187 6.73 -2.65 -4.12
CA GLY A 187 8.05 -3.30 -4.03
C GLY A 187 8.97 -2.77 -2.93
N LEU A 188 8.40 -2.24 -1.84
CA LEU A 188 9.20 -1.68 -0.73
C LEU A 188 10.05 -2.73 -0.02
N GLY A 189 9.65 -4.01 -0.06
CA GLY A 189 10.46 -5.13 0.44
C GLY A 189 11.75 -5.29 -0.36
N ALA A 190 11.71 -5.12 -1.68
CA ALA A 190 12.91 -5.16 -2.51
C ALA A 190 13.86 -3.98 -2.21
N VAL A 191 13.32 -2.80 -1.84
CA VAL A 191 14.14 -1.66 -1.38
C VAL A 191 14.90 -2.02 -0.11
N LEU A 192 14.25 -2.61 0.90
CA LEU A 192 14.94 -3.07 2.12
C LEU A 192 15.93 -4.19 1.84
N GLY A 193 15.56 -5.16 0.99
CA GLY A 193 16.46 -6.24 0.58
C GLY A 193 17.72 -5.73 -0.14
N ALA A 194 17.57 -4.71 -1.00
CA ALA A 194 18.70 -4.06 -1.67
C ALA A 194 19.64 -3.34 -0.70
N LYS A 195 19.10 -2.83 0.41
CA LYS A 195 19.88 -2.24 1.51
C LYS A 195 20.51 -3.28 2.44
N ARG A 196 20.24 -4.58 2.20
CA ARG A 196 20.62 -5.71 3.06
C ARG A 196 20.12 -5.55 4.51
N LEU A 197 18.90 -5.03 4.64
CA LEU A 197 18.19 -4.90 5.89
C LEU A 197 17.10 -5.97 5.98
N LYS A 198 17.32 -6.97 6.85
CA LYS A 198 16.41 -8.10 7.07
C LYS A 198 15.21 -7.71 7.90
N ALA A 199 15.46 -6.95 8.96
CA ALA A 199 14.42 -6.52 9.88
C ALA A 199 14.73 -5.17 10.51
N ILE A 200 13.67 -4.46 10.87
CA ILE A 200 13.71 -3.31 11.78
C ILE A 200 12.71 -3.56 12.90
N THR A 201 13.11 -3.37 14.14
CA THR A 201 12.27 -3.56 15.31
C THR A 201 12.06 -2.27 16.07
N PHE A 202 10.96 -2.19 16.80
CA PHE A 202 10.57 -1.00 17.54
C PHE A 202 10.18 -1.36 18.97
N GLU A 203 10.83 -0.71 19.95
CA GLU A 203 10.54 -0.85 21.37
C GLU A 203 10.72 0.51 22.07
N GLY A 204 9.86 0.85 23.03
CA GLY A 204 9.99 2.08 23.82
C GLY A 204 8.70 2.48 24.51
N ASP A 205 8.85 3.34 25.53
CA ASP A 205 7.77 3.88 26.34
C ASP A 205 7.67 5.43 26.24
N SER A 206 8.35 6.03 25.24
CA SER A 206 8.45 7.49 25.05
C SER A 206 7.40 8.03 24.07
N ALA A 207 6.25 7.35 23.94
CA ALA A 207 5.17 7.83 23.08
C ALA A 207 4.69 9.25 23.51
N PRO A 208 4.45 10.15 22.54
CA PRO A 208 3.98 11.49 22.84
C PRO A 208 2.55 11.45 23.42
N GLU A 209 2.27 12.29 24.42
CA GLU A 209 0.91 12.48 24.92
C GLU A 209 0.04 13.12 23.84
N VAL A 210 -1.18 12.58 23.65
CA VAL A 210 -2.16 13.06 22.68
C VAL A 210 -3.45 13.40 23.40
N GLU A 211 -3.77 14.69 23.50
CA GLU A 211 -5.09 15.14 23.92
C GLU A 211 -6.05 15.08 22.73
N LEU A 212 -7.11 14.29 22.85
CA LEU A 212 -8.10 14.11 21.81
C LEU A 212 -9.46 14.67 22.19
N PRO A 213 -10.21 15.20 21.21
CA PRO A 213 -11.58 15.67 21.44
C PRO A 213 -12.55 14.51 21.66
N ASP A 214 -13.75 14.80 22.11
CA ASP A 214 -14.84 13.82 22.30
C ASP A 214 -15.16 13.03 21.03
N ALA A 215 -14.87 13.59 19.85
CA ALA A 215 -15.02 12.92 18.56
C ALA A 215 -14.24 11.60 18.49
N ALA A 216 -13.07 11.48 19.11
CA ALA A 216 -12.29 10.24 19.17
C ALA A 216 -13.06 9.12 19.88
N THR A 217 -13.69 9.43 21.02
CA THR A 217 -14.53 8.50 21.76
C THR A 217 -15.78 8.13 20.96
N ALA A 218 -16.38 9.07 20.23
CA ALA A 218 -17.54 8.80 19.38
C ALA A 218 -17.17 7.85 18.23
N VAL A 219 -16.04 8.08 17.54
CA VAL A 219 -15.51 7.19 16.49
C VAL A 219 -15.29 5.77 17.04
N HIS A 220 -14.65 5.64 18.20
CA HIS A 220 -14.40 4.34 18.80
C HIS A 220 -15.69 3.59 19.16
N ARG A 221 -16.68 4.29 19.76
CA ARG A 221 -17.99 3.72 20.09
C ARG A 221 -18.72 3.25 18.83
N ASP A 222 -18.78 4.09 17.78
CA ASP A 222 -19.50 3.78 16.55
C ASP A 222 -18.83 2.62 15.80
N ALA A 223 -17.49 2.53 15.81
CA ALA A 223 -16.75 1.37 15.32
C ALA A 223 -17.09 0.09 16.08
N ALA A 224 -17.18 0.17 17.42
CA ALA A 224 -17.51 -0.98 18.27
C ALA A 224 -18.92 -1.50 18.01
N THR A 225 -19.89 -0.60 17.84
CA THR A 225 -21.33 -0.91 17.70
C THR A 225 -21.78 -1.11 16.26
N SER A 226 -20.91 -0.87 15.27
CA SER A 226 -21.21 -1.08 13.86
C SER A 226 -21.63 -2.53 13.59
N ASP A 227 -22.68 -2.70 12.78
CA ASP A 227 -23.19 -3.98 12.26
C ASP A 227 -22.71 -4.29 10.83
N SER A 228 -21.74 -3.53 10.33
CA SER A 228 -21.19 -3.69 8.99
C SER A 228 -20.77 -5.14 8.70
N LEU A 229 -21.16 -5.62 7.52
CA LEU A 229 -20.78 -6.95 7.00
C LEU A 229 -19.25 -7.13 6.93
N MET A 230 -18.51 -6.03 6.73
CA MET A 230 -17.04 -6.03 6.73
C MET A 230 -16.43 -6.53 8.05
N LYS A 231 -17.15 -6.48 9.18
CA LYS A 231 -16.67 -7.06 10.45
C LYS A 231 -16.62 -8.58 10.43
N ARG A 232 -17.36 -9.22 9.54
CA ARG A 232 -17.43 -10.67 9.39
C ARG A 232 -16.65 -11.15 8.17
N GLN A 233 -16.77 -10.43 7.06
CA GLN A 233 -16.26 -10.84 5.75
C GLN A 233 -15.09 -9.97 5.25
N GLY A 234 -14.65 -8.94 5.99
CA GLY A 234 -13.61 -8.03 5.53
C GLY A 234 -13.97 -7.35 4.20
N THR A 235 -13.00 -7.13 3.36
CA THR A 235 -13.21 -6.56 2.02
C THR A 235 -13.95 -7.49 1.08
N THR A 236 -13.92 -8.81 1.28
CA THR A 236 -14.65 -9.77 0.44
C THR A 236 -16.17 -9.63 0.54
N SER A 237 -16.68 -8.82 1.47
CA SER A 237 -18.11 -8.45 1.54
C SER A 237 -18.63 -7.73 0.28
N VAL A 238 -17.76 -7.28 -0.63
CA VAL A 238 -18.13 -6.63 -1.88
C VAL A 238 -18.07 -7.58 -3.08
N SER A 239 -17.58 -8.83 -2.93
CA SER A 239 -17.29 -9.75 -4.03
C SER A 239 -18.51 -10.03 -4.91
N ASP A 240 -19.66 -10.37 -4.30
CA ASP A 240 -20.87 -10.69 -5.07
C ASP A 240 -21.37 -9.48 -5.87
N LEU A 241 -21.39 -8.29 -5.25
CA LEU A 241 -21.77 -7.05 -5.94
C LEU A 241 -20.80 -6.72 -7.08
N ALA A 242 -19.49 -6.81 -6.82
CA ALA A 242 -18.48 -6.52 -7.84
C ALA A 242 -18.63 -7.47 -9.03
N ASN A 243 -18.85 -8.76 -8.79
CA ASN A 243 -19.06 -9.74 -9.85
C ASN A 243 -20.34 -9.46 -10.65
N GLU A 244 -21.47 -9.18 -9.97
CA GLU A 244 -22.78 -8.92 -10.62
C GLU A 244 -22.75 -7.68 -11.52
N VAL A 245 -21.91 -6.67 -11.20
CA VAL A 245 -21.81 -5.44 -11.98
C VAL A 245 -20.58 -5.42 -12.91
N ASN A 246 -20.01 -6.56 -13.21
CA ASN A 246 -18.82 -6.69 -14.08
C ASN A 246 -17.59 -5.92 -13.55
N GLY A 247 -17.45 -5.82 -12.25
CA GLY A 247 -16.36 -5.12 -11.57
C GLY A 247 -15.28 -6.04 -11.00
N MET A 248 -15.40 -7.37 -11.21
CA MET A 248 -14.43 -8.37 -10.75
C MET A 248 -13.99 -9.24 -11.95
N PRO A 249 -12.95 -8.80 -12.68
CA PRO A 249 -12.48 -9.52 -13.86
C PRO A 249 -11.96 -10.92 -13.52
N SER A 250 -11.90 -11.79 -14.53
CA SER A 250 -11.44 -13.16 -14.39
C SER A 250 -10.58 -13.63 -15.56
N TYR A 251 -9.86 -14.72 -15.37
CA TYR A 251 -9.02 -15.38 -16.39
C TYR A 251 -8.08 -14.39 -17.10
N TYR A 252 -7.22 -13.72 -16.32
CA TYR A 252 -6.32 -12.67 -16.81
C TYR A 252 -7.07 -11.59 -17.61
N TRP A 253 -8.11 -11.03 -17.03
CA TRP A 253 -9.00 -9.98 -17.61
C TRP A 253 -9.72 -10.38 -18.90
N SER A 254 -9.76 -11.67 -19.29
CA SER A 254 -10.47 -12.10 -20.49
C SER A 254 -11.99 -12.03 -20.33
N GLU A 255 -12.49 -12.21 -19.11
CA GLU A 255 -13.90 -12.15 -18.75
C GLU A 255 -14.15 -11.06 -17.69
N LEU A 256 -15.38 -10.59 -17.58
CA LEU A 256 -15.79 -9.55 -16.62
C LEU A 256 -16.53 -10.10 -15.40
N GLU A 257 -16.92 -11.36 -15.46
CA GLU A 257 -17.59 -12.10 -14.41
C GLU A 257 -16.84 -13.40 -14.15
N PHE A 258 -17.00 -13.94 -12.95
CA PHE A 258 -16.45 -15.24 -12.57
C PHE A 258 -17.56 -16.18 -12.14
N ASP A 259 -17.79 -17.26 -12.87
CA ASP A 259 -18.82 -18.26 -12.58
C ASP A 259 -18.62 -18.95 -11.22
N GLY A 260 -17.36 -19.06 -10.75
CA GLY A 260 -16.99 -19.67 -9.47
C GLY A 260 -17.13 -18.77 -8.24
N ILE A 261 -17.70 -17.56 -8.36
CA ILE A 261 -17.69 -16.54 -7.31
C ILE A 261 -18.25 -17.02 -5.97
N GLU A 262 -19.32 -17.85 -5.97
CA GLU A 262 -19.95 -18.35 -4.74
C GLU A 262 -18.97 -19.17 -3.88
N SER A 263 -17.95 -19.77 -4.47
CA SER A 263 -16.94 -20.60 -3.78
C SER A 263 -15.80 -19.80 -3.17
N ILE A 264 -15.64 -18.52 -3.56
CA ILE A 264 -14.54 -17.65 -3.11
C ILE A 264 -15.00 -16.27 -2.58
N ASN A 265 -16.31 -16.03 -2.45
CA ASN A 265 -16.89 -14.78 -1.99
C ASN A 265 -16.74 -14.57 -0.47
N GLY A 266 -17.34 -13.47 0.03
CA GLY A 266 -17.32 -13.13 1.44
C GLY A 266 -17.93 -14.19 2.35
N SER A 267 -18.93 -14.95 1.89
CA SER A 267 -19.53 -16.04 2.66
C SER A 267 -18.57 -17.23 2.78
N ALA A 268 -17.89 -17.59 1.72
CA ALA A 268 -16.87 -18.65 1.72
C ALA A 268 -15.71 -18.31 2.69
N VAL A 269 -15.26 -17.06 2.69
CA VAL A 269 -14.23 -16.57 3.63
C VAL A 269 -14.75 -16.58 5.08
N GLU A 270 -15.99 -16.13 5.33
CA GLU A 270 -16.61 -16.11 6.67
C GLU A 270 -16.71 -17.52 7.27
N GLU A 271 -16.99 -18.54 6.47
CA GLU A 271 -17.03 -19.94 6.91
C GLU A 271 -15.68 -20.45 7.44
N LYS A 272 -14.56 -19.92 6.91
CA LYS A 272 -13.21 -20.27 7.37
C LYS A 272 -12.73 -19.45 8.54
N LYS A 273 -13.41 -18.33 8.87
CA LYS A 273 -13.03 -17.43 9.95
C LYS A 273 -13.26 -18.08 11.31
N TYR A 274 -12.19 -18.31 12.07
CA TYR A 274 -12.26 -19.05 13.33
C TYR A 274 -12.20 -18.16 14.60
N LYS A 275 -11.77 -16.88 14.48
CA LYS A 275 -11.74 -15.91 15.58
C LYS A 275 -11.94 -14.48 15.07
N LYS A 276 -12.16 -13.54 15.99
CA LYS A 276 -12.13 -12.11 15.68
C LYS A 276 -10.69 -11.63 15.64
N GLY A 277 -10.36 -10.77 14.67
CA GLY A 277 -9.07 -10.11 14.56
C GLY A 277 -9.22 -8.60 14.43
N THR A 278 -8.21 -7.84 14.87
CA THR A 278 -8.21 -6.39 14.85
C THR A 278 -6.80 -5.84 14.58
N CYS A 279 -6.71 -4.53 14.30
CA CYS A 279 -5.48 -3.75 14.40
C CYS A 279 -5.40 -3.07 15.76
N SER A 280 -4.23 -2.48 16.09
CA SER A 280 -4.00 -1.77 17.34
C SER A 280 -5.13 -0.78 17.66
N GLN A 281 -5.73 -0.89 18.84
CA GLN A 281 -6.77 -0.01 19.39
C GLN A 281 -8.03 0.15 18.51
N CYS A 282 -8.25 -0.69 17.48
CA CYS A 282 -9.41 -0.59 16.61
C CYS A 282 -10.57 -1.46 17.06
N ALA A 283 -11.69 -0.84 17.45
CA ALA A 283 -12.89 -1.56 17.88
C ALA A 283 -13.73 -2.11 16.72
N PHE A 284 -13.42 -1.77 15.47
CA PHE A 284 -14.13 -2.26 14.29
C PHE A 284 -13.91 -3.76 14.07
N ALA A 285 -12.71 -4.27 14.34
CA ALA A 285 -12.38 -5.70 14.36
C ALA A 285 -12.78 -6.43 13.06
N CYS A 286 -12.35 -5.91 11.91
CA CYS A 286 -12.67 -6.42 10.57
C CYS A 286 -11.72 -7.49 10.05
N LYS A 287 -10.71 -7.89 10.81
CA LYS A 287 -9.69 -8.82 10.35
C LYS A 287 -10.24 -10.24 10.18
N LEU A 288 -9.60 -11.00 9.28
CA LEU A 288 -10.04 -12.29 8.79
C LEU A 288 -9.05 -13.41 9.16
N PRO A 289 -8.84 -13.72 10.43
CA PRO A 289 -8.11 -14.94 10.78
C PRO A 289 -8.90 -16.16 10.31
N THR A 290 -8.43 -16.82 9.26
CA THR A 290 -9.07 -17.97 8.62
C THR A 290 -8.22 -19.22 8.80
N ARG A 291 -8.87 -20.37 8.84
CA ARG A 291 -8.22 -21.68 9.00
C ARG A 291 -8.99 -22.77 8.26
N ASP A 292 -8.26 -23.67 7.63
CA ASP A 292 -8.76 -24.97 7.23
C ASP A 292 -7.88 -26.07 7.84
N GLU A 293 -8.40 -26.79 8.85
CA GLU A 293 -7.65 -27.82 9.56
C GLU A 293 -7.32 -29.04 8.67
N LYS A 294 -8.15 -29.30 7.67
CA LYS A 294 -7.96 -30.46 6.78
C LYS A 294 -6.81 -30.21 5.79
N ALA A 295 -6.71 -29.00 5.27
CA ALA A 295 -5.61 -28.59 4.39
C ALA A 295 -4.35 -28.17 5.18
N GLY A 296 -4.49 -27.88 6.48
CA GLY A 296 -3.39 -27.41 7.32
C GLY A 296 -3.02 -25.94 7.07
N VAL A 297 -3.95 -25.15 6.53
CA VAL A 297 -3.75 -23.74 6.19
C VAL A 297 -4.30 -22.84 7.29
N GLU A 298 -3.51 -21.87 7.73
CA GLU A 298 -3.95 -20.80 8.64
C GLU A 298 -3.34 -19.47 8.19
N THR A 299 -4.18 -18.49 7.86
CA THR A 299 -3.74 -17.17 7.38
C THR A 299 -4.62 -16.04 7.94
N GLU A 300 -4.24 -14.81 7.67
CA GLU A 300 -5.05 -13.60 7.91
C GLU A 300 -5.52 -13.04 6.56
N GLY A 301 -6.64 -13.49 6.11
CA GLY A 301 -7.24 -13.22 4.81
C GLY A 301 -8.00 -14.44 4.30
N PRO A 302 -8.20 -14.55 2.99
CA PRO A 302 -7.85 -13.57 1.97
C PRO A 302 -8.75 -12.33 2.00
N GLU A 303 -8.19 -11.18 1.65
CA GLU A 303 -8.96 -9.95 1.37
C GLU A 303 -9.49 -9.99 -0.07
N PHE A 304 -10.40 -9.08 -0.45
CA PHE A 304 -11.04 -9.05 -1.76
C PHE A 304 -10.04 -9.07 -2.93
N GLU A 305 -8.99 -8.25 -2.84
CA GLU A 305 -7.97 -8.19 -3.88
C GLU A 305 -7.18 -9.50 -4.02
N THR A 306 -7.00 -10.25 -2.94
CA THR A 306 -6.37 -11.57 -2.97
C THR A 306 -7.32 -12.61 -3.57
N THR A 307 -8.64 -12.56 -3.24
CA THR A 307 -9.63 -13.44 -3.87
C THR A 307 -9.81 -13.16 -5.35
N PHE A 308 -9.59 -11.90 -5.77
CA PHE A 308 -9.49 -11.55 -7.18
C PHE A 308 -8.23 -12.15 -7.82
N ALA A 309 -7.05 -11.79 -7.33
CA ALA A 309 -5.80 -12.08 -8.02
C ALA A 309 -5.48 -13.59 -8.11
N PHE A 310 -5.69 -14.34 -7.02
CA PHE A 310 -5.47 -15.78 -6.93
C PHE A 310 -6.72 -16.63 -7.16
N GLY A 311 -7.90 -16.03 -7.11
CA GLY A 311 -9.17 -16.68 -7.41
C GLY A 311 -9.63 -16.39 -8.83
N SER A 312 -10.50 -15.39 -9.05
CA SER A 312 -11.13 -15.14 -10.35
C SER A 312 -10.12 -14.91 -11.47
N ASN A 313 -9.09 -14.11 -11.26
CA ASN A 313 -8.10 -13.79 -12.30
C ASN A 313 -7.19 -14.98 -12.66
N ALA A 314 -6.95 -15.88 -11.71
CA ALA A 314 -6.23 -17.15 -11.91
C ALA A 314 -7.15 -18.33 -12.28
N GLY A 315 -8.48 -18.14 -12.27
CA GLY A 315 -9.47 -19.18 -12.59
C GLY A 315 -9.66 -20.23 -11.49
N VAL A 316 -9.34 -19.92 -10.23
CA VAL A 316 -9.46 -20.81 -9.07
C VAL A 316 -10.79 -20.57 -8.36
N ASP A 317 -11.56 -21.63 -8.12
CA ASP A 317 -12.88 -21.63 -7.47
C ASP A 317 -12.91 -22.41 -6.14
N ASP A 318 -11.78 -22.54 -5.47
CA ASP A 318 -11.67 -23.08 -4.10
C ASP A 318 -11.02 -22.04 -3.17
N ILE A 319 -11.77 -21.61 -2.16
CA ILE A 319 -11.28 -20.62 -1.17
C ILE A 319 -10.06 -21.13 -0.39
N VAL A 320 -9.92 -22.45 -0.21
CA VAL A 320 -8.78 -23.03 0.52
C VAL A 320 -7.48 -22.88 -0.28
N ASP A 321 -7.53 -23.05 -1.61
CA ASP A 321 -6.38 -22.82 -2.49
C ASP A 321 -5.98 -21.32 -2.52
N VAL A 322 -6.97 -20.42 -2.51
CA VAL A 322 -6.73 -18.97 -2.38
C VAL A 322 -6.12 -18.62 -1.01
N MET A 323 -6.60 -19.24 0.07
CA MET A 323 -6.02 -19.07 1.41
C MET A 323 -4.56 -19.55 1.45
N GLN A 324 -4.23 -20.67 0.80
CA GLN A 324 -2.85 -21.17 0.74
C GLN A 324 -1.94 -20.22 -0.05
N SER A 325 -2.42 -19.67 -1.16
CA SER A 325 -1.70 -18.64 -1.91
C SER A 325 -1.44 -17.38 -1.07
N ASN A 326 -2.41 -16.95 -0.27
CA ASN A 326 -2.25 -15.84 0.68
C ASN A 326 -1.19 -16.14 1.74
N GLU A 327 -1.25 -17.33 2.37
CA GLU A 327 -0.28 -17.78 3.38
C GLU A 327 1.14 -17.80 2.80
N LEU A 328 1.33 -18.34 1.60
CA LEU A 328 2.64 -18.36 0.93
C LEU A 328 3.17 -16.95 0.66
N CYS A 329 2.30 -16.01 0.23
CA CYS A 329 2.70 -14.61 0.04
C CYS A 329 3.13 -13.96 1.36
N ASP A 330 2.43 -14.23 2.47
CA ASP A 330 2.80 -13.75 3.80
C ASP A 330 4.16 -14.33 4.25
N ILE A 331 4.37 -15.64 4.08
CA ILE A 331 5.60 -16.36 4.45
C ILE A 331 6.82 -15.82 3.69
N TYR A 332 6.68 -15.59 2.38
CA TYR A 332 7.79 -15.17 1.53
C TYR A 332 7.93 -13.65 1.40
N GLY A 333 6.96 -12.88 1.85
CA GLY A 333 6.97 -11.41 1.81
C GLY A 333 6.63 -10.84 0.42
N LEU A 334 5.51 -11.26 -0.18
CA LEU A 334 5.04 -10.84 -1.49
C LEU A 334 3.74 -10.03 -1.41
N ASP A 335 3.56 -9.08 -2.33
CA ASP A 335 2.27 -8.43 -2.60
C ASP A 335 1.33 -9.43 -3.30
N THR A 336 0.21 -9.75 -2.67
CA THR A 336 -0.74 -10.74 -3.20
C THR A 336 -1.36 -10.34 -4.54
N ILE A 337 -1.55 -9.02 -4.78
CA ILE A 337 -2.14 -8.54 -6.03
C ILE A 337 -1.16 -8.77 -7.19
N SER A 338 0.03 -8.17 -7.10
CA SER A 338 1.01 -8.27 -8.18
C SER A 338 1.53 -9.70 -8.39
N CYS A 339 1.64 -10.50 -7.32
CA CYS A 339 2.02 -11.90 -7.41
C CYS A 339 0.95 -12.71 -8.16
N GLY A 340 -0.31 -12.64 -7.72
CA GLY A 340 -1.42 -13.39 -8.34
C GLY A 340 -1.66 -12.95 -9.77
N ASN A 341 -1.63 -11.65 -10.07
CA ASN A 341 -1.80 -11.13 -11.42
C ASN A 341 -0.67 -11.55 -12.37
N THR A 342 0.57 -11.58 -11.89
CA THR A 342 1.73 -12.02 -12.69
C THR A 342 1.65 -13.54 -12.95
N ILE A 343 1.20 -14.31 -11.96
CA ILE A 343 0.93 -15.74 -12.14
C ILE A 343 -0.23 -15.95 -13.13
N ALA A 344 -1.33 -15.18 -13.02
CA ALA A 344 -2.45 -15.25 -13.96
C ALA A 344 -2.01 -14.96 -15.40
N ALA A 345 -1.06 -14.02 -15.62
CA ALA A 345 -0.45 -13.80 -16.93
C ALA A 345 0.28 -15.03 -17.46
N TYR A 346 1.01 -15.74 -16.61
CA TYR A 346 1.68 -16.99 -16.97
C TYR A 346 0.68 -18.11 -17.26
N LEU A 347 -0.38 -18.25 -16.44
CA LEU A 347 -1.43 -19.24 -16.67
C LEU A 347 -2.17 -19.00 -18.00
N ALA A 348 -2.37 -17.71 -18.36
CA ALA A 348 -2.96 -17.34 -19.66
C ALA A 348 -2.04 -17.75 -20.84
N ALA A 349 -0.73 -17.60 -20.69
CA ALA A 349 0.24 -17.98 -21.72
C ALA A 349 0.34 -19.50 -21.90
N GLU A 350 0.18 -20.29 -20.84
CA GLU A 350 0.33 -21.74 -20.82
C GLU A 350 -1.00 -22.51 -20.89
N ASP A 351 -2.16 -21.81 -20.91
CA ASP A 351 -3.52 -22.39 -20.86
C ASP A 351 -3.76 -23.29 -19.63
N GLU A 352 -3.29 -22.81 -18.44
CA GLU A 352 -3.26 -23.56 -17.18
C GLU A 352 -4.13 -22.91 -16.07
N PHE A 353 -5.18 -22.16 -16.43
CA PHE A 353 -6.09 -21.57 -15.44
C PHE A 353 -6.69 -22.60 -14.48
N GLY A 354 -6.82 -22.25 -13.20
CA GLY A 354 -7.39 -23.10 -12.16
C GLY A 354 -6.41 -24.15 -11.61
N ASN A 355 -5.15 -24.17 -12.06
CA ASN A 355 -4.14 -25.13 -11.58
C ASN A 355 -3.49 -24.62 -10.28
N ALA A 356 -4.16 -24.86 -9.15
CA ALA A 356 -3.73 -24.38 -7.83
C ALA A 356 -2.33 -24.91 -7.43
N GLU A 357 -2.01 -26.17 -7.75
CA GLU A 357 -0.69 -26.76 -7.44
C GLU A 357 0.44 -25.99 -8.17
N LEU A 358 0.22 -25.65 -9.44
CA LEU A 358 1.16 -24.84 -10.22
C LEU A 358 1.26 -23.42 -9.65
N ILE A 359 0.15 -22.81 -9.24
CA ILE A 359 0.13 -21.47 -8.64
C ILE A 359 0.99 -21.44 -7.38
N HIS A 360 0.82 -22.38 -6.46
CA HIS A 360 1.58 -22.45 -5.22
C HIS A 360 3.09 -22.65 -5.47
N ASP A 361 3.47 -23.53 -6.41
CA ASP A 361 4.85 -23.74 -6.85
C ASP A 361 5.45 -22.45 -7.46
N LEU A 362 4.66 -21.68 -8.23
CA LEU A 362 5.10 -20.42 -8.82
C LEU A 362 5.31 -19.32 -7.79
N VAL A 363 4.49 -19.22 -6.73
CA VAL A 363 4.70 -18.27 -5.64
C VAL A 363 6.08 -18.50 -4.99
N GLU A 364 6.42 -19.75 -4.66
CA GLU A 364 7.72 -20.12 -4.09
C GLU A 364 8.87 -19.81 -5.06
N LYS A 365 8.74 -20.22 -6.32
CA LYS A 365 9.75 -19.96 -7.36
C LYS A 365 9.99 -18.48 -7.60
N ILE A 366 8.94 -17.65 -7.56
CA ILE A 366 9.05 -16.20 -7.68
C ILE A 366 9.84 -15.63 -6.50
N ALA A 367 9.50 -16.03 -5.27
CA ALA A 367 10.16 -15.55 -4.06
C ALA A 367 11.67 -15.86 -4.06
N HIS A 368 12.04 -17.03 -4.59
CA HIS A 368 13.43 -17.50 -4.66
C HIS A 368 14.13 -17.19 -5.98
N ARG A 369 13.43 -16.59 -6.96
CA ARG A 369 13.92 -16.35 -8.33
C ARG A 369 14.44 -17.62 -9.00
N GLU A 370 13.71 -18.74 -8.86
CA GLU A 370 14.10 -20.03 -9.42
C GLU A 370 13.39 -20.31 -10.75
N GLY A 371 14.15 -20.73 -11.76
CA GLY A 371 13.61 -21.12 -13.06
C GLY A 371 12.75 -20.01 -13.71
N VAL A 372 11.49 -20.31 -14.04
CA VAL A 372 10.54 -19.32 -14.58
C VAL A 372 10.20 -18.22 -13.56
N GLY A 373 10.30 -18.52 -12.27
CA GLY A 373 10.05 -17.56 -11.19
C GLY A 373 11.00 -16.35 -11.25
N ASP A 374 12.24 -16.51 -11.72
CA ASP A 374 13.17 -15.38 -11.89
C ASP A 374 12.64 -14.36 -12.91
N LYS A 375 12.06 -14.85 -14.00
CA LYS A 375 11.41 -14.00 -15.00
C LYS A 375 10.16 -13.34 -14.43
N LEU A 376 9.28 -14.11 -13.78
CA LEU A 376 8.02 -13.60 -13.23
C LEU A 376 8.25 -12.60 -12.07
N ALA A 377 9.36 -12.69 -11.35
CA ALA A 377 9.76 -11.72 -10.32
C ALA A 377 9.93 -10.27 -10.83
N GLU A 378 10.00 -10.07 -12.15
CA GLU A 378 10.06 -8.76 -12.81
C GLU A 378 8.68 -8.12 -13.03
N CYS A 379 7.55 -8.82 -12.79
CA CYS A 379 6.16 -8.38 -12.95
C CYS A 379 5.69 -8.24 -14.42
N ILE A 380 4.36 -8.19 -14.61
CA ILE A 380 3.67 -8.14 -15.91
C ILE A 380 4.27 -7.13 -16.87
N ALA A 381 4.43 -5.88 -16.44
CA ALA A 381 4.93 -4.79 -17.28
C ALA A 381 6.25 -5.10 -18.01
N ARG A 382 7.05 -6.03 -17.48
CA ARG A 382 8.36 -6.39 -18.04
C ARG A 382 8.40 -7.74 -18.70
N VAL A 383 7.37 -8.58 -18.50
CA VAL A 383 7.38 -9.97 -19.00
C VAL A 383 6.25 -10.28 -19.98
N HIS A 384 5.25 -9.40 -20.12
CA HIS A 384 4.06 -9.63 -20.93
C HIS A 384 4.39 -9.92 -22.40
N GLU A 385 5.33 -9.19 -23.00
CA GLU A 385 5.77 -9.43 -24.39
C GLU A 385 6.35 -10.83 -24.56
N ASP A 386 7.21 -11.26 -23.64
CA ASP A 386 7.83 -12.58 -23.64
C ASP A 386 6.83 -13.72 -23.40
N LEU A 387 5.77 -13.44 -22.65
CA LEU A 387 4.67 -14.38 -22.41
C LEU A 387 3.65 -14.37 -23.56
N GLY A 388 3.66 -13.32 -24.39
CA GLY A 388 2.70 -13.16 -25.49
C GLY A 388 1.30 -12.81 -25.00
N VAL A 389 1.18 -12.16 -23.83
CA VAL A 389 -0.08 -11.71 -23.23
C VAL A 389 -0.21 -10.18 -23.27
N HIS A 390 -1.41 -9.67 -23.02
CA HIS A 390 -1.66 -8.23 -23.00
C HIS A 390 -1.07 -7.61 -21.72
N ASP A 391 -0.56 -6.35 -21.83
CA ASP A 391 -0.09 -5.57 -20.68
C ASP A 391 -1.26 -4.92 -19.95
N TYR A 392 -1.63 -5.44 -18.78
CA TYR A 392 -2.64 -4.85 -17.91
C TYR A 392 -1.98 -4.05 -16.78
N THR A 393 -1.24 -3.00 -17.14
CA THR A 393 -0.59 -2.10 -16.19
C THR A 393 -0.78 -0.62 -16.56
N VAL A 394 -0.65 0.27 -15.59
CA VAL A 394 -0.42 1.71 -15.78
C VAL A 394 0.79 2.09 -14.95
N LYS A 395 1.76 2.79 -15.55
CA LYS A 395 3.03 3.15 -14.89
C LYS A 395 3.72 1.92 -14.26
N ASN A 396 3.69 0.79 -14.98
CA ASN A 396 4.20 -0.52 -14.56
C ASN A 396 3.54 -1.16 -13.32
N LEU A 397 2.46 -0.61 -12.81
CA LEU A 397 1.66 -1.22 -11.75
C LEU A 397 0.45 -1.92 -12.35
N ASP A 398 0.26 -3.18 -12.06
CA ASP A 398 -0.86 -4.00 -12.49
C ASP A 398 -2.17 -3.57 -11.81
N PHE A 399 -3.30 -3.80 -12.49
CA PHE A 399 -4.61 -3.39 -11.97
C PHE A 399 -5.04 -4.19 -10.74
N ALA A 400 -5.81 -3.53 -9.89
CA ALA A 400 -6.62 -4.15 -8.85
C ALA A 400 -7.96 -4.66 -9.43
N ALA A 401 -8.79 -5.30 -8.60
CA ALA A 401 -10.03 -5.94 -9.03
C ALA A 401 -11.09 -5.00 -9.62
N HIS A 402 -11.16 -3.77 -9.15
CA HIS A 402 -12.22 -2.83 -9.54
C HIS A 402 -12.08 -2.40 -11.01
N GLU A 403 -12.83 -3.07 -11.88
CA GLU A 403 -12.64 -3.10 -13.33
C GLU A 403 -12.93 -1.74 -14.01
N GLY A 404 -11.90 -1.11 -14.55
CA GLY A 404 -12.02 0.21 -15.20
C GLY A 404 -12.75 0.21 -16.54
N ARG A 405 -12.90 -0.96 -17.21
CA ARG A 405 -13.69 -1.09 -18.44
C ARG A 405 -15.20 -0.94 -18.20
N THR A 406 -15.64 -1.09 -16.95
CA THR A 406 -17.03 -0.97 -16.52
C THR A 406 -17.26 0.18 -15.55
N LEU A 407 -16.24 0.54 -14.77
CA LEU A 407 -16.24 1.65 -13.82
C LEU A 407 -15.34 2.76 -14.37
N HIS A 408 -15.89 3.62 -15.24
CA HIS A 408 -15.08 4.53 -16.05
C HIS A 408 -14.38 5.61 -15.24
N GLY A 409 -14.96 6.05 -14.11
CA GLY A 409 -14.30 6.97 -13.19
C GLY A 409 -13.15 6.32 -12.42
N GLN A 410 -13.29 5.04 -12.06
CA GLN A 410 -12.16 4.25 -11.53
C GLN A 410 -11.10 4.06 -12.63
N GLY A 411 -11.50 3.87 -13.88
CA GLY A 411 -10.59 3.86 -15.02
C GLY A 411 -9.80 5.17 -15.14
N LEU A 412 -10.47 6.34 -15.11
CA LEU A 412 -9.80 7.64 -15.08
C LEU A 412 -8.82 7.76 -13.90
N SER A 413 -9.25 7.31 -12.72
CA SER A 413 -8.38 7.28 -11.53
C SER A 413 -7.13 6.43 -11.73
N TYR A 414 -7.24 5.27 -12.35
CA TYR A 414 -6.08 4.42 -12.67
C TYR A 414 -5.11 5.13 -13.63
N ALA A 415 -5.62 5.82 -14.65
CA ALA A 415 -4.79 6.53 -15.61
C ALA A 415 -3.96 7.64 -14.95
N VAL A 416 -4.60 8.51 -14.13
CA VAL A 416 -3.95 9.72 -13.59
C VAL A 416 -3.20 9.51 -12.28
N ALA A 417 -3.45 8.42 -11.53
CA ALA A 417 -2.84 8.21 -10.23
C ALA A 417 -1.30 8.20 -10.29
N ASN A 418 -0.66 8.93 -9.38
CA ASN A 418 0.80 9.05 -9.34
C ASN A 418 1.53 7.72 -9.15
N ARG A 419 0.88 6.76 -8.47
CA ARG A 419 1.42 5.41 -8.22
C ARG A 419 1.20 4.43 -9.37
N GLY A 420 0.32 4.74 -10.33
CA GLY A 420 -0.10 3.84 -11.40
C GLY A 420 -1.46 3.21 -11.14
N ALA A 421 -1.73 2.02 -11.67
CA ALA A 421 -3.03 1.33 -11.57
C ALA A 421 -3.38 0.93 -10.14
N ASP A 422 -3.65 1.91 -9.28
CA ASP A 422 -3.94 1.73 -7.86
C ASP A 422 -5.34 2.20 -7.48
N HIS A 423 -6.14 1.30 -6.91
CA HIS A 423 -7.51 1.60 -6.49
C HIS A 423 -7.59 2.41 -5.18
N MET A 424 -6.50 2.47 -4.37
CA MET A 424 -6.50 3.09 -3.05
C MET A 424 -6.20 4.59 -3.07
N TYR A 425 -5.68 5.13 -4.18
CA TYR A 425 -5.33 6.55 -4.25
C TYR A 425 -6.54 7.47 -4.42
N SER A 426 -7.64 7.01 -5.03
CA SER A 426 -8.91 7.73 -5.03
C SER A 426 -10.05 6.91 -4.41
N THR A 427 -10.02 5.57 -4.51
CA THR A 427 -11.13 4.66 -4.20
C THR A 427 -12.43 5.02 -4.94
N PHE A 428 -12.31 5.51 -6.20
CA PHE A 428 -13.45 6.06 -6.93
C PHE A 428 -14.54 5.03 -7.21
N TYR A 429 -14.17 3.74 -7.36
CA TYR A 429 -15.12 2.63 -7.49
C TYR A 429 -16.24 2.64 -6.42
N ALA A 430 -15.97 3.13 -5.21
CA ALA A 430 -16.95 3.18 -4.13
C ALA A 430 -18.13 4.11 -4.45
N TRP A 431 -17.93 5.08 -5.33
CA TRP A 431 -18.92 6.03 -5.80
C TRP A 431 -19.71 5.49 -7.02
N GLU A 432 -19.11 4.57 -7.75
CA GLU A 432 -19.72 3.91 -8.92
C GLU A 432 -20.45 2.60 -8.53
N TYR A 433 -20.07 1.93 -7.44
CA TYR A 433 -20.81 0.80 -6.85
C TYR A 433 -22.05 1.19 -6.01
N PRO A 434 -22.44 2.40 -5.93
CA PRO A 434 -23.03 3.18 -4.84
C PRO A 434 -22.83 2.55 -3.43
N LEU A 435 -21.57 2.56 -2.98
CA LEU A 435 -21.19 2.27 -1.58
C LEU A 435 -21.21 3.54 -0.72
N VAL A 436 -21.67 4.64 -1.28
CA VAL A 436 -21.93 5.95 -0.67
C VAL A 436 -23.44 6.27 -0.76
N ASP A 437 -23.85 7.43 -0.25
CA ASP A 437 -25.24 7.87 -0.40
C ASP A 437 -25.59 8.04 -1.90
N SER A 438 -26.80 7.68 -2.29
CA SER A 438 -27.21 7.66 -3.71
C SER A 438 -27.19 9.03 -4.38
N GLU A 439 -27.25 10.12 -3.60
CA GLU A 439 -27.13 11.49 -4.12
C GLU A 439 -25.70 11.84 -4.55
N ASP A 440 -24.72 11.17 -3.96
CA ASP A 440 -23.31 11.36 -4.26
C ASP A 440 -22.77 10.33 -5.29
N ALA A 441 -23.56 9.30 -5.61
CA ALA A 441 -23.14 8.22 -6.49
C ALA A 441 -23.08 8.66 -7.95
N PHE A 442 -22.08 8.15 -8.67
CA PHE A 442 -21.90 8.36 -10.10
C PHE A 442 -22.43 7.16 -10.92
N SER A 443 -22.85 7.43 -12.16
CA SER A 443 -23.06 6.36 -13.13
C SER A 443 -21.74 5.62 -13.38
N PRO A 444 -21.71 4.28 -13.44
CA PRO A 444 -20.49 3.55 -13.79
C PRO A 444 -19.95 3.95 -15.17
N ALA A 445 -20.83 4.14 -16.17
CA ALA A 445 -20.45 4.51 -17.53
C ALA A 445 -20.29 6.04 -17.70
N GLY A 446 -19.46 6.43 -18.65
CA GLY A 446 -19.16 7.82 -19.01
C GLY A 446 -18.16 8.49 -18.07
N LEU A 447 -17.67 9.66 -18.47
CA LEU A 447 -16.67 10.45 -17.74
C LEU A 447 -17.17 11.84 -17.30
N GLU A 448 -18.45 12.17 -17.59
CA GLU A 448 -19.04 13.47 -17.28
C GLU A 448 -18.95 13.75 -15.76
N ASP A 449 -18.44 14.92 -15.40
CA ASP A 449 -18.24 15.40 -14.01
C ASP A 449 -17.32 14.53 -13.14
N LYS A 450 -16.63 13.52 -13.69
CA LYS A 450 -15.80 12.62 -12.90
C LYS A 450 -14.39 13.16 -12.61
N ALA A 451 -13.81 13.96 -13.50
CA ALA A 451 -12.46 14.50 -13.29
C ALA A 451 -12.35 15.37 -12.01
N PRO A 452 -13.28 16.32 -11.72
CA PRO A 452 -13.29 17.06 -10.46
C PRO A 452 -13.45 16.14 -9.24
N ALA A 453 -14.33 15.15 -9.36
CA ALA A 453 -14.61 14.21 -8.28
C ALA A 453 -13.40 13.29 -7.98
N VAL A 454 -12.71 12.78 -9.00
CA VAL A 454 -11.47 12.00 -8.85
C VAL A 454 -10.41 12.83 -8.14
N ALA A 455 -10.17 14.08 -8.60
CA ALA A 455 -9.19 14.95 -7.96
C ALA A 455 -9.50 15.22 -6.47
N ARG A 456 -10.79 15.46 -6.14
CA ARG A 456 -11.21 15.65 -4.74
C ARG A 456 -11.05 14.38 -3.91
N GLN A 457 -11.35 13.20 -4.48
CA GLN A 457 -11.16 11.92 -3.78
C GLN A 457 -9.69 11.61 -3.53
N GLU A 458 -8.80 11.90 -4.48
CA GLU A 458 -7.35 11.77 -4.24
C GLU A 458 -6.87 12.65 -3.09
N ASN A 459 -7.35 13.90 -3.00
CA ASN A 459 -7.04 14.80 -1.88
C ASN A 459 -7.53 14.21 -0.55
N ALA A 460 -8.76 13.68 -0.53
CA ALA A 460 -9.32 13.05 0.67
C ALA A 460 -8.54 11.79 1.07
N ARG A 461 -8.16 10.95 0.11
CA ARG A 461 -7.36 9.75 0.38
C ARG A 461 -5.94 10.10 0.83
N ALA A 462 -5.30 11.11 0.23
CA ALA A 462 -4.00 11.59 0.68
C ALA A 462 -4.06 12.17 2.10
N LEU A 463 -5.11 12.95 2.45
CA LEU A 463 -5.36 13.41 3.81
C LEU A 463 -5.49 12.24 4.81
N GLU A 464 -6.30 11.23 4.48
CA GLU A 464 -6.43 10.04 5.32
C GLU A 464 -5.08 9.33 5.52
N ASP A 465 -4.26 9.26 4.47
CA ASP A 465 -2.91 8.68 4.55
C ASP A 465 -1.94 9.54 5.36
N CYS A 466 -2.11 10.88 5.39
CA CYS A 466 -1.38 11.76 6.30
C CYS A 466 -1.74 11.48 7.77
N GLY A 467 -3.01 11.21 8.03
CA GLY A 467 -3.51 10.82 9.36
C GLY A 467 -3.33 9.33 9.67
N VAL A 468 -2.82 8.53 8.73
CA VAL A 468 -2.76 7.06 8.73
C VAL A 468 -4.10 6.41 9.07
N ILE A 469 -5.18 6.99 8.55
CA ILE A 469 -6.55 6.55 8.77
C ILE A 469 -6.89 5.37 7.83
N CYS A 470 -7.55 4.37 8.37
CA CYS A 470 -7.99 3.20 7.62
C CYS A 470 -9.19 3.53 6.73
N ARG A 471 -9.17 3.07 5.46
CA ARG A 471 -10.27 3.23 4.50
C ARG A 471 -11.61 2.64 4.98
N PHE A 472 -11.59 1.72 5.94
CA PHE A 472 -12.82 1.14 6.50
C PHE A 472 -13.55 2.06 7.48
N SER A 473 -13.00 3.24 7.74
CA SER A 473 -13.65 4.28 8.54
C SER A 473 -14.88 4.90 7.83
N ARG A 474 -14.89 4.96 6.50
CA ARG A 474 -15.99 5.40 5.63
C ARG A 474 -16.96 6.41 6.29
N SER A 475 -18.22 6.04 6.48
CA SER A 475 -19.26 6.88 7.12
C SER A 475 -19.03 7.19 8.61
N ILE A 476 -18.06 6.55 9.27
CA ILE A 476 -17.75 6.82 10.68
C ILE A 476 -16.80 8.02 10.81
N MET A 477 -15.82 8.19 9.92
CA MET A 477 -14.95 9.36 9.88
C MET A 477 -15.54 10.44 8.97
N THR A 478 -16.59 11.12 9.47
CA THR A 478 -17.22 12.22 8.70
C THR A 478 -16.32 13.46 8.63
N PRO A 479 -16.57 14.40 7.70
CA PRO A 479 -15.85 15.67 7.62
C PRO A 479 -15.80 16.41 8.98
N GLU A 480 -16.90 16.51 9.69
CA GLU A 480 -16.99 17.20 11.00
C GLU A 480 -16.12 16.50 12.07
N ARG A 481 -16.03 15.16 12.00
CA ARG A 481 -15.13 14.41 12.91
C ARG A 481 -13.67 14.60 12.55
N LEU A 482 -13.34 14.66 11.26
CA LEU A 482 -11.99 14.98 10.81
C LEU A 482 -11.58 16.39 11.26
N GLU A 483 -12.45 17.40 11.10
CA GLU A 483 -12.22 18.76 11.61
C GLU A 483 -11.91 18.75 13.11
N ALA A 484 -12.75 18.07 13.90
CA ALA A 484 -12.54 17.98 15.34
C ALA A 484 -11.24 17.23 15.71
N LEU A 485 -10.96 16.11 15.02
CA LEU A 485 -9.77 15.29 15.28
C LEU A 485 -8.47 15.99 14.90
N PHE A 486 -8.46 16.72 13.78
CA PHE A 486 -7.27 17.43 13.29
C PHE A 486 -7.18 18.88 13.77
N ASP A 487 -8.23 19.42 14.40
CA ASP A 487 -8.32 20.82 14.85
C ASP A 487 -8.04 21.79 13.69
N ALA A 488 -8.77 21.61 12.58
CA ALA A 488 -8.69 22.41 11.36
C ALA A 488 -9.93 22.26 10.51
N ASP A 489 -10.22 23.24 9.65
CA ASP A 489 -11.30 23.22 8.67
C ASP A 489 -11.08 22.09 7.63
N HIS A 490 -12.16 21.43 7.20
CA HIS A 490 -12.07 20.29 6.28
C HIS A 490 -11.49 20.65 4.92
N GLU A 491 -11.77 21.83 4.38
CA GLU A 491 -11.20 22.26 3.11
C GLU A 491 -9.69 22.56 3.24
N ASP A 492 -9.23 23.10 4.38
CA ASP A 492 -7.80 23.25 4.67
C ASP A 492 -7.10 21.88 4.75
N LEU A 493 -7.76 20.89 5.37
CA LEU A 493 -7.27 19.52 5.43
C LEU A 493 -7.17 18.88 4.04
N LEU A 494 -8.20 19.04 3.20
CA LEU A 494 -8.17 18.58 1.80
C LEU A 494 -7.07 19.29 1.00
N GLY A 495 -6.79 20.56 1.32
CA GLY A 495 -5.68 21.32 0.75
C GLY A 495 -4.32 20.66 1.04
N VAL A 496 -4.10 20.15 2.27
CA VAL A 496 -2.89 19.37 2.58
C VAL A 496 -2.81 18.11 1.74
N GLY A 497 -3.93 17.36 1.59
CA GLY A 497 -3.98 16.19 0.72
C GLY A 497 -3.62 16.53 -0.72
N GLY A 498 -4.15 17.65 -1.24
CA GLY A 498 -3.82 18.16 -2.58
C GLY A 498 -2.33 18.46 -2.76
N GLN A 499 -1.70 19.11 -1.78
CA GLN A 499 -0.25 19.38 -1.80
C GLN A 499 0.58 18.10 -1.84
N VAL A 500 0.15 17.04 -1.16
CA VAL A 500 0.83 15.73 -1.20
C VAL A 500 0.78 15.13 -2.60
N VAL A 501 -0.41 15.14 -3.23
CA VAL A 501 -0.57 14.64 -4.62
C VAL A 501 0.30 15.45 -5.59
N GLU A 502 0.38 16.77 -5.41
CA GLU A 502 1.20 17.67 -6.21
C GLU A 502 2.70 17.40 -6.05
N LEU A 503 3.18 17.21 -4.80
CA LEU A 503 4.58 16.86 -4.53
C LEU A 503 4.97 15.52 -5.15
N GLU A 504 4.12 14.50 -5.06
CA GLU A 504 4.36 13.21 -5.70
C GLU A 504 4.42 13.34 -7.23
N ARG A 505 3.48 14.10 -7.82
CA ARG A 505 3.50 14.35 -9.28
C ARG A 505 4.77 15.08 -9.69
N ALA A 506 5.15 16.14 -8.98
CA ALA A 506 6.36 16.90 -9.25
C ALA A 506 7.63 16.03 -9.12
N PHE A 507 7.69 15.15 -8.12
CA PHE A 507 8.77 14.18 -7.98
C PHE A 507 8.84 13.25 -9.18
N ASN A 508 7.70 12.69 -9.58
CA ASN A 508 7.59 11.77 -10.71
C ASN A 508 7.90 12.49 -12.05
N ASN A 509 7.48 13.74 -12.23
CA ASN A 509 7.85 14.52 -13.42
C ASN A 509 9.37 14.67 -13.55
N ARG A 510 10.09 14.91 -12.45
CA ARG A 510 11.56 14.98 -12.45
C ARG A 510 12.23 13.63 -12.73
N ARG A 511 11.48 12.53 -12.60
CA ARG A 511 11.88 11.17 -13.01
C ARG A 511 11.47 10.82 -14.43
N GLY A 512 10.82 11.74 -15.15
CA GLY A 512 10.45 11.60 -16.55
C GLY A 512 9.01 11.22 -16.82
N PHE A 513 8.15 11.08 -15.79
CA PHE A 513 6.72 10.83 -15.99
C PHE A 513 6.02 12.08 -16.52
N THR A 514 5.13 11.88 -17.50
CA THR A 514 4.38 12.94 -18.19
C THR A 514 2.95 12.47 -18.48
N ALA A 515 2.18 13.24 -19.24
CA ALA A 515 0.87 12.84 -19.76
C ALA A 515 0.91 11.54 -20.60
N ALA A 516 2.06 11.20 -21.19
CA ALA A 516 2.21 9.96 -21.96
C ALA A 516 2.10 8.68 -21.10
N ASP A 517 2.31 8.82 -19.80
CA ASP A 517 2.19 7.73 -18.82
C ASP A 517 0.78 7.63 -18.22
N ASP A 518 -0.08 8.64 -18.47
CA ASP A 518 -1.44 8.72 -17.96
C ASP A 518 -2.42 8.16 -19.01
N ASP A 519 -2.40 6.86 -19.23
CA ASP A 519 -3.21 6.17 -20.23
C ASP A 519 -3.72 4.82 -19.69
N LEU A 520 -4.66 4.23 -20.41
CA LEU A 520 -5.23 2.91 -20.10
C LEU A 520 -5.00 1.94 -21.27
N PRO A 521 -4.54 0.72 -21.01
CA PRO A 521 -4.33 -0.30 -22.06
C PRO A 521 -5.65 -0.70 -22.74
N TYR A 522 -6.78 -0.40 -22.12
CA TYR A 522 -8.14 -0.71 -22.60
C TYR A 522 -8.98 0.55 -22.85
N ARG A 523 -8.35 1.69 -23.18
CA ARG A 523 -9.05 2.98 -23.37
C ARG A 523 -10.25 2.92 -24.32
N GLY A 524 -10.26 1.99 -25.28
CA GLY A 524 -11.36 1.80 -26.22
C GLY A 524 -12.69 1.32 -25.59
N TYR A 525 -12.67 0.90 -24.33
CA TYR A 525 -13.87 0.51 -23.57
C TYR A 525 -14.47 1.66 -22.78
N ILE A 526 -13.73 2.78 -22.61
CA ILE A 526 -14.20 3.94 -21.86
C ILE A 526 -15.21 4.72 -22.73
N GLU A 527 -16.41 4.92 -22.22
CA GLU A 527 -17.39 5.79 -22.87
C GLU A 527 -17.06 7.28 -22.61
N GLY A 528 -16.88 8.04 -23.69
CA GLY A 528 -16.46 9.45 -23.66
C GLY A 528 -15.03 9.61 -24.16
N ASP A 529 -14.50 10.82 -24.01
CA ASP A 529 -13.14 11.17 -24.42
C ASP A 529 -12.21 11.13 -23.19
N LEU A 530 -11.40 10.08 -23.09
CA LEU A 530 -10.46 9.91 -21.97
C LEU A 530 -9.40 11.02 -21.97
N ASP A 531 -8.93 11.46 -23.13
CA ASP A 531 -7.92 12.51 -23.22
C ASP A 531 -8.50 13.86 -22.74
N GLU A 532 -9.77 14.16 -23.08
CA GLU A 532 -10.46 15.35 -22.59
C GLU A 532 -10.61 15.32 -21.06
N ALA A 533 -11.00 14.18 -20.49
CA ALA A 533 -11.14 14.02 -19.04
C ALA A 533 -9.79 14.13 -18.30
N ILE A 534 -8.70 13.59 -18.87
CA ILE A 534 -7.35 13.74 -18.31
C ILE A 534 -6.89 15.20 -18.37
N VAL A 535 -7.14 15.91 -19.47
CA VAL A 535 -6.82 17.34 -19.60
C VAL A 535 -7.65 18.18 -18.61
N GLU A 536 -8.95 17.89 -18.44
CA GLU A 536 -9.77 18.51 -17.40
C GLU A 536 -9.19 18.28 -16.00
N TYR A 537 -8.78 17.06 -15.69
CA TYR A 537 -8.13 16.74 -14.42
C TYR A 537 -6.87 17.58 -14.22
N TYR A 538 -6.01 17.73 -15.23
CA TYR A 538 -4.82 18.59 -15.14
C TYR A 538 -5.16 20.05 -14.91
N GLN A 539 -6.19 20.58 -15.57
CA GLN A 539 -6.66 21.96 -15.38
C GLN A 539 -7.12 22.19 -13.93
N ILE A 540 -7.85 21.23 -13.35
CA ILE A 540 -8.29 21.27 -11.95
C ILE A 540 -7.09 21.27 -11.00
N ARG A 541 -6.06 20.48 -11.32
CA ARG A 541 -4.80 20.42 -10.56
C ARG A 541 -3.91 21.66 -10.77
N GLY A 542 -4.17 22.48 -11.77
CA GLY A 542 -3.29 23.57 -12.19
C GLY A 542 -2.00 23.09 -12.87
N TRP A 543 -2.01 21.88 -13.44
CA TRP A 543 -0.88 21.31 -14.18
C TRP A 543 -0.94 21.72 -15.66
N THR A 544 0.18 21.56 -16.37
CA THR A 544 0.24 21.78 -17.81
C THR A 544 -0.50 20.68 -18.58
N GLU A 545 -0.78 20.90 -19.87
CA GLU A 545 -1.37 19.88 -20.77
C GLU A 545 -0.49 18.62 -20.88
N ASP A 546 0.82 18.72 -20.63
CA ASP A 546 1.74 17.58 -20.56
C ASP A 546 1.72 16.88 -19.19
N GLY A 547 0.81 17.24 -18.30
CA GLY A 547 0.69 16.66 -16.97
C GLY A 547 1.86 17.01 -16.04
N VAL A 548 2.51 18.16 -16.25
CA VAL A 548 3.66 18.64 -15.49
C VAL A 548 3.21 19.68 -14.47
N VAL A 549 3.65 19.52 -13.22
CA VAL A 549 3.42 20.51 -12.15
C VAL A 549 4.28 21.75 -12.42
N PRO A 550 3.69 22.94 -12.58
CA PRO A 550 4.45 24.17 -12.75
C PRO A 550 5.17 24.55 -11.45
N ASP A 551 6.46 24.89 -11.57
CA ASP A 551 7.33 25.49 -10.54
C ASP A 551 6.97 25.27 -9.06
N LEU A 552 7.22 24.08 -8.54
CA LEU A 552 7.56 23.92 -7.12
C LEU A 552 9.02 24.34 -6.99
N GLY A 553 9.32 25.60 -6.63
CA GLY A 553 10.65 26.20 -6.62
C GLY A 553 11.80 25.25 -6.25
N GLU A 554 13.02 25.51 -6.70
CA GLU A 554 14.19 24.69 -6.38
C GLU A 554 14.25 24.38 -4.87
N PRO A 555 14.52 23.13 -4.46
CA PRO A 555 14.73 22.82 -3.05
C PRO A 555 15.88 23.71 -2.54
N ALA A 556 15.63 24.39 -1.41
CA ALA A 556 16.65 25.18 -0.75
C ALA A 556 17.76 24.23 -0.26
N GLY A 557 18.84 24.07 -1.04
CA GLY A 557 19.95 23.21 -0.63
C GLY A 557 20.91 22.73 -1.69
N GLY A 558 20.98 23.33 -2.85
CA GLY A 558 22.09 23.11 -3.79
C GLY A 558 23.24 24.09 -3.49
N THR A 559 24.23 23.72 -2.68
CA THR A 559 25.51 24.45 -2.64
C THR A 559 26.18 24.28 -4.00
N ALA A 560 26.07 25.31 -4.84
CA ALA A 560 26.93 25.42 -6.00
C ALA A 560 28.38 25.47 -5.50
N SER A 561 29.17 24.46 -5.83
CA SER A 561 30.62 24.56 -5.77
C SER A 561 31.04 25.56 -6.84
N ALA A 562 31.39 26.77 -6.43
CA ALA A 562 32.13 27.69 -7.27
C ALA A 562 33.54 27.14 -7.37
N ASP A 563 33.88 26.63 -8.54
CA ASP A 563 35.26 26.50 -8.97
C ASP A 563 35.69 27.83 -9.57
N ASP A 564 36.73 28.37 -8.96
CA ASP A 564 37.76 29.20 -9.61
C ASP A 564 39.09 28.50 -9.45
#